data_5d6705903c4c675c2fec594a4974c1de
#
_entry.id   5d6705903c4c675c2fec594a4974c1de
#
_cell.length_a   1.000
_cell.length_b   1.000
_cell.length_c   1.000
_cell.angle_alpha   90.00
_cell.angle_beta   90.00
_cell.angle_gamma   90.00
#
_symmetry.space_group_name_H-M   'P 1'
#
loop_
_entity.id
_entity.type
_entity.pdbx_description
1 polymer ?
#
loop_
_entity_poly.entity_id
_entity_poly.type
_entity_poly.pdbx_seq_one_letter_code
_entity_poly.pdbx_strand_id
1 'polypeptide(L)' 'MTVKKKSLKPQNQDEQKASVLKIDGVDYSLDNPNDPAKNALNSLRFADRKLAEIRAEAALINTARAGYISVLKKELKQL' A
#
# COMPACT_ATOMS: atom_id res chain seq x y z
N MET A 1 27.79 -20.75 6.07
CA MET A 1 27.49 -20.46 5.95
C MET A 1 26.92 -19.87 6.03
N THR A 2 26.80 -19.51 6.24
CA THR A 2 26.25 -18.98 6.21
C THR A 2 25.44 -18.49 6.15
N VAL A 3 25.13 -18.44 6.13
CA VAL A 3 24.39 -18.11 5.86
C VAL A 3 23.66 -17.98 6.05
N LYS A 4 23.49 -18.16 6.17
CA LYS A 4 22.82 -18.08 6.13
C LYS A 4 22.12 -17.76 6.43
N LYS A 5 22.08 -17.64 6.71
CA LYS A 5 21.50 -17.29 6.88
C LYS A 5 20.96 -16.59 6.83
N LYS A 6 20.93 -16.31 6.72
CA LYS A 6 20.44 -15.70 6.48
C LYS A 6 19.67 -15.50 6.23
N SER A 7 19.62 -15.75 5.92
CA SER A 7 18.85 -15.72 5.58
C SER A 7 18.10 -15.77 5.86
N LEU A 8 17.84 -16.02 6.09
CA LEU A 8 17.03 -16.07 6.39
C LEU A 8 16.69 -15.48 7.15
N LYS A 9 16.86 -15.36 7.79
CA LYS A 9 16.76 -14.40 8.51
C LYS A 9 15.84 -13.33 8.26
N PRO A 10 15.48 -12.82 7.30
CA PRO A 10 14.51 -11.78 7.00
C PRO A 10 13.14 -12.05 7.60
N GLN A 11 12.80 -13.26 7.74
CA GLN A 11 11.49 -13.63 8.28
C GLN A 11 11.30 -13.16 9.71
N ASN A 12 12.36 -13.24 10.47
CA ASN A 12 12.29 -12.78 11.85
C ASN A 12 12.04 -11.30 11.93
N GLN A 13 12.63 -10.56 11.03
CA GLN A 13 12.43 -9.13 10.99
C GLN A 13 11.00 -8.79 10.64
N ASP A 14 10.41 -9.57 9.75
CA ASP A 14 9.03 -9.36 9.38
C ASP A 14 8.13 -9.57 10.58
N GLU A 15 8.42 -10.56 11.39
CA GLU A 15 7.64 -10.81 12.58
C GLU A 15 7.74 -9.68 13.57
N GLN A 16 8.93 -9.13 13.72
CA GLN A 16 9.11 -8.00 14.62
C GLN A 16 8.33 -6.78 14.14
N LYS A 17 8.35 -6.55 12.84
CA LYS A 17 7.58 -5.46 12.26
C LYS A 17 6.10 -5.66 12.51
N ALA A 18 5.66 -6.91 12.53
CA ALA A 18 4.25 -7.22 12.72
C ALA A 18 3.81 -6.95 14.15
N SER A 19 4.72 -6.83 15.09
CA SER A 19 4.36 -6.61 16.47
C SER A 19 4.25 -5.15 16.86
N VAL A 20 4.52 -4.25 15.94
CA VAL A 20 4.44 -2.80 16.19
C VAL A 20 3.70 -2.16 15.03
N LEU A 21 2.78 -1.27 15.37
CA LEU A 21 2.04 -0.50 14.37
C LEU A 21 2.26 0.98 14.63
N LYS A 22 2.71 1.68 13.61
CA LYS A 22 2.94 3.12 13.73
C LYS A 22 1.73 3.87 13.19
N ILE A 23 1.15 4.71 14.02
CA ILE A 23 0.01 5.54 13.63
C ILE A 23 0.36 6.98 13.99
N ASP A 24 0.40 7.85 12.97
CA ASP A 24 0.69 9.29 13.15
C ASP A 24 1.99 9.50 13.93
N GLY A 25 2.99 8.67 13.63
CA GLY A 25 4.30 8.82 14.25
C GLY A 25 4.42 8.17 15.61
N VAL A 26 3.36 7.55 16.12
CA VAL A 26 3.37 6.90 17.43
C VAL A 26 3.33 5.39 17.25
N ASP A 27 4.22 4.69 17.94
CA ASP A 27 4.27 3.24 17.87
C ASP A 27 3.32 2.63 18.89
N TYR A 28 2.54 1.68 18.42
CA TYR A 28 1.62 0.92 19.27
C TYR A 28 1.97 -0.55 19.19
N SER A 29 1.82 -1.24 20.32
CA SER A 29 2.13 -2.66 20.36
C SER A 29 0.97 -3.46 19.78
N LEU A 30 1.32 -4.46 18.97
CA LEU A 30 0.35 -5.41 18.44
C LEU A 30 0.36 -6.71 19.22
N ASP A 31 1.07 -6.74 20.36
CA ASP A 31 1.10 -7.94 21.20
C ASP A 31 -0.25 -8.13 21.86
N ASN A 32 -0.80 -9.33 21.73
CA ASN A 32 -2.06 -9.72 22.38
C ASN A 32 -3.18 -8.71 22.17
N PRO A 33 -3.47 -8.35 20.91
CA PRO A 33 -4.57 -7.39 20.67
C PRO A 33 -5.91 -8.02 21.03
N ASN A 34 -6.80 -7.21 21.60
CA ASN A 34 -8.16 -7.68 21.87
C ASN A 34 -8.96 -7.76 20.57
N ASP A 35 -10.18 -8.31 20.63
CA ASP A 35 -10.96 -8.53 19.42
C ASP A 35 -11.31 -7.25 18.68
N PRO A 36 -11.73 -6.17 19.34
CA PRO A 36 -11.96 -4.93 18.60
C PRO A 36 -10.71 -4.43 17.88
N ALA A 37 -9.54 -4.59 18.50
CA ALA A 37 -8.28 -4.16 17.87
C ALA A 37 -7.96 -5.04 16.67
N LYS A 38 -8.17 -6.36 16.77
CA LYS A 38 -7.94 -7.26 15.64
C LYS A 38 -8.85 -6.91 14.47
N ASN A 39 -10.11 -6.66 14.76
CA ASN A 39 -11.08 -6.35 13.72
C ASN A 39 -10.71 -5.03 13.04
N ALA A 40 -10.36 -4.03 13.83
CA ALA A 40 -9.98 -2.74 13.27
C ALA A 40 -8.71 -2.86 12.44
N LEU A 41 -7.75 -3.65 12.88
CA LEU A 41 -6.51 -3.84 12.14
C LEU A 41 -6.77 -4.51 10.79
N ASN A 42 -7.62 -5.54 10.78
CA ASN A 42 -7.98 -6.21 9.54
C ASN A 42 -8.69 -5.25 8.58
N SER A 43 -9.59 -4.44 9.12
CA SER A 43 -10.30 -3.46 8.30
C SER A 43 -9.35 -2.41 7.75
N LEU A 44 -8.40 -1.97 8.57
CA LEU A 44 -7.40 -1.00 8.11
C LEU A 44 -6.57 -1.57 6.97
N ARG A 45 -6.12 -2.82 7.11
CA ARG A 45 -5.33 -3.46 6.06
C ARG A 45 -6.12 -3.58 4.77
N PHE A 46 -7.39 -3.93 4.90
CA PHE A 46 -8.27 -4.00 3.73
C PHE A 46 -8.39 -2.63 3.07
N ALA A 47 -8.63 -1.59 3.87
CA ALA A 47 -8.75 -0.24 3.35
C ALA A 47 -7.46 0.22 2.66
N ASP A 48 -6.32 -0.09 3.25
CA ASP A 48 -5.04 0.28 2.66
C ASP A 48 -4.83 -0.39 1.30
N ARG A 49 -5.17 -1.68 1.21
CA ARG A 49 -5.07 -2.39 -0.07
C ARG A 49 -5.99 -1.78 -1.10
N LYS A 50 -7.24 -1.46 -0.69
CA LYS A 50 -8.20 -0.84 -1.61
C LYS A 50 -7.70 0.51 -2.09
N LEU A 51 -7.13 1.30 -1.19
CA LEU A 51 -6.57 2.60 -1.59
C LEU A 51 -5.46 2.43 -2.59
N ALA A 52 -4.59 1.45 -2.38
CA ALA A 52 -3.50 1.21 -3.33
C ALA A 52 -4.05 0.84 -4.69
N GLU A 53 -5.08 -0.01 -4.74
CA GLU A 53 -5.72 -0.41 -5.99
C GLU A 53 -6.34 0.79 -6.69
N ILE A 54 -7.06 1.60 -5.93
CA ILE A 54 -7.73 2.76 -6.50
C ILE A 54 -6.72 3.77 -7.04
N ARG A 55 -5.63 3.97 -6.32
CA ARG A 55 -4.57 4.87 -6.79
C ARG A 55 -3.92 4.36 -8.06
N ALA A 56 -3.74 3.05 -8.16
CA ALA A 56 -3.18 2.46 -9.37
C ALA A 56 -4.13 2.65 -10.55
N GLU A 57 -5.43 2.43 -10.31
CA GLU A 57 -6.43 2.65 -11.35
C GLU A 57 -6.48 4.11 -11.77
N ALA A 58 -6.42 5.02 -10.78
CA ALA A 58 -6.46 6.44 -11.08
C ALA A 58 -5.25 6.84 -11.92
N ALA A 59 -4.08 6.31 -11.62
CA ALA A 59 -2.89 6.61 -12.39
C ALA A 59 -3.03 6.14 -13.83
N LEU A 60 -3.57 4.93 -14.01
CA LEU A 60 -3.79 4.38 -15.34
C LEU A 60 -4.76 5.23 -16.14
N ILE A 61 -5.86 5.60 -15.49
CA ILE A 61 -6.89 6.41 -16.14
C ILE A 61 -6.36 7.79 -16.46
N ASN A 62 -5.56 8.37 -15.58
CA ASN A 62 -4.94 9.67 -15.86
C ASN A 62 -4.02 9.61 -17.07
N THR A 63 -3.27 8.53 -17.22
CA THR A 63 -2.43 8.33 -18.39
C THR A 63 -3.27 8.23 -19.66
N ALA A 64 -4.36 7.46 -19.59
CA ALA A 64 -5.26 7.33 -20.73
C ALA A 64 -5.88 8.67 -21.09
N ARG A 65 -6.29 9.43 -20.08
CA ARG A 65 -6.88 10.76 -20.31
C ARG A 65 -5.91 11.69 -21.01
N ALA A 66 -4.66 11.68 -20.58
CA ALA A 66 -3.64 12.49 -21.23
C ALA A 66 -3.46 12.11 -22.70
N GLY A 67 -3.50 10.81 -22.97
CA GLY A 67 -3.41 10.32 -24.33
C GLY A 67 -4.58 10.78 -25.19
N TYR A 68 -5.79 10.71 -24.64
CA TYR A 68 -6.98 11.17 -25.36
C TYR A 68 -6.92 12.65 -25.64
N ILE A 69 -6.46 13.45 -24.68
CA ILE A 69 -6.30 14.88 -24.88
C ILE A 69 -5.30 15.15 -26.01
N SER A 70 -4.23 14.40 -26.03
CA SER A 70 -3.24 14.51 -27.09
C SER A 70 -3.85 14.30 -28.46
N VAL A 71 -4.67 13.24 -28.59
CA VAL A 71 -5.35 12.95 -29.84
C VAL A 71 -6.29 14.08 -30.22
N LEU A 72 -7.07 14.58 -29.24
CA LEU A 72 -8.01 15.66 -29.52
C LEU A 72 -7.29 16.92 -30.00
N LYS A 73 -6.17 17.25 -29.37
CA LYS A 73 -5.40 18.42 -29.80
C LYS A 73 -4.92 18.29 -31.24
N LYS A 74 -4.63 17.07 -31.63
CA LYS A 74 -4.13 16.80 -33.00
C LYS A 74 -5.24 16.83 -34.01
N GLU A 75 -6.41 16.32 -33.65
CA GLU A 75 -7.50 16.13 -34.60
C GLU A 75 -8.49 17.27 -34.63
N LEU A 76 -8.53 18.10 -33.62
CA LEU A 76 -9.46 19.21 -33.56
C LEU A 76 -8.80 20.49 -34.06
N LYS A 77 -9.60 21.30 -34.70
CA LYS A 77 -9.13 22.59 -35.21
C LYS A 77 -9.09 23.60 -34.08
N GLN A 78 -7.97 24.28 -33.98
CA GLN A 78 -7.82 25.38 -33.03
C GLN A 78 -8.55 26.60 -33.58
N LEU A 79 -9.31 27.27 -32.70
CA LEU A 79 -10.07 28.45 -33.08
C LEU A 79 -9.22 29.73 -33.14
#